data_6bd4b0780196913ad2f85f1fb3782855
#
_entry.id   6bd4b0780196913ad2f85f1fb3782855
#
_cell.length_a   1.000
_cell.length_b   1.000
_cell.length_c   1.000
_cell.angle_alpha   90.00
_cell.angle_beta   90.00
_cell.angle_gamma   90.00
#
_symmetry.space_group_name_H-M   'P 1'
#
loop_
_entity.id
_entity.type
_entity.pdbx_description
1 polymer ?
#
loop_
_entity_poly.entity_id
_entity_poly.type
_entity_poly.pdbx_seq_one_letter_code
_entity_poly.pdbx_strand_id
1 'polypeptide(L)'
;MSMFHGNRVPEVSAVDAESGAASHVLLDVRNADEWEAGHAPTAQWIPLGDLEGARFQLPMNRRIVCVCRSGARSARATEALQGWGFEAANMTGGMKAWAESGLPVVRADGTPGEVI
;
A
#
# COMPACT_ATOMS: atom_id res chain seq x y z
N MET A 1 -11.07 -6.67 25.69
CA MET A 1 -10.78 -6.93 24.94
C MET A 1 -10.95 -6.96 23.91
N SER A 2 -11.13 -6.85 23.84
CA SER A 2 -11.41 -6.90 22.98
C SER A 2 -11.05 -7.52 22.19
N MET A 3 -10.91 -7.97 22.13
CA MET A 3 -10.75 -8.74 21.39
C MET A 3 -10.96 -8.70 20.14
N PHE A 4 -11.68 -8.38 19.63
CA PHE A 4 -11.89 -8.23 18.35
C PHE A 4 -11.27 -7.15 17.77
N HIS A 5 -10.67 -6.48 18.46
CA HIS A 5 -9.84 -5.42 18.05
C HIS A 5 -8.71 -5.86 17.20
N GLY A 6 -8.30 -7.13 17.31
CA GLY A 6 -7.26 -7.70 16.47
C GLY A 6 -7.57 -7.68 14.98
N ASN A 7 -8.84 -7.44 14.62
CA ASN A 7 -9.22 -7.35 13.22
C ASN A 7 -9.03 -5.96 12.62
N ARG A 8 -8.72 -4.99 13.47
CA ARG A 8 -8.52 -3.65 13.01
C ARG A 8 -7.05 -3.40 12.77
N VAL A 9 -6.74 -2.83 11.61
CA VAL A 9 -5.38 -2.43 11.30
C VAL A 9 -5.28 -0.91 11.33
N PRO A 10 -4.09 -0.36 11.61
CA PRO A 10 -3.86 1.08 11.51
C PRO A 10 -4.15 1.55 10.09
N GLU A 11 -4.68 2.76 9.98
CA GLU A 11 -5.05 3.32 8.68
C GLU A 11 -4.42 4.68 8.47
N VAL A 12 -4.09 4.98 7.21
CA VAL A 12 -3.52 6.26 6.78
C VAL A 12 -4.30 6.69 5.55
N SER A 13 -4.70 7.96 5.48
CA SER A 13 -5.36 8.47 4.27
C SER A 13 -4.39 8.57 3.11
N ALA A 14 -4.92 8.64 1.88
CA ALA A 14 -4.08 8.81 0.70
C ALA A 14 -3.26 10.10 0.79
N VAL A 15 -3.85 11.19 1.25
CA VAL A 15 -3.16 12.46 1.38
C VAL A 15 -2.01 12.36 2.39
N ASP A 16 -2.26 11.74 3.54
CA ASP A 16 -1.23 11.58 4.56
C ASP A 16 -0.14 10.60 4.13
N ALA A 17 -0.50 9.56 3.37
CA ALA A 17 0.48 8.64 2.83
C ALA A 17 1.43 9.35 1.86
N GLU A 18 0.89 10.23 1.02
CA GLU A 18 1.70 10.99 0.08
C GLU A 18 2.57 12.01 0.79
N SER A 19 2.00 12.78 1.73
CA SER A 19 2.76 13.82 2.43
C SER A 19 3.84 13.21 3.34
N GLY A 20 3.64 11.99 3.82
CA GLY A 20 4.63 11.27 4.63
C GLY A 20 5.55 10.35 3.83
N ALA A 21 5.56 10.46 2.50
CA ALA A 21 6.27 9.51 1.63
C ALA A 21 7.76 9.37 1.95
N ALA A 22 8.39 10.43 2.44
CA ALA A 22 9.81 10.38 2.81
C ALA A 22 10.08 9.48 4.03
N SER A 23 9.06 9.24 4.86
CA SER A 23 9.19 8.46 6.10
C SER A 23 8.67 7.04 5.98
N HIS A 24 7.91 6.74 4.94
CA HIS A 24 7.27 5.44 4.76
C HIS A 24 7.83 4.70 3.56
N VAL A 25 7.59 3.40 3.51
CA VAL A 25 7.60 2.65 2.26
C VAL A 25 6.14 2.52 1.83
N LEU A 26 5.78 2.99 0.65
CA LEU A 26 4.46 2.78 0.08
C LEU A 26 4.50 1.48 -0.71
N LEU A 27 3.73 0.49 -0.25
CA LEU A 27 3.77 -0.86 -0.82
C LEU A 27 2.46 -1.16 -1.53
N ASP A 28 2.53 -1.30 -2.86
CA ASP A 28 1.39 -1.65 -3.70
C ASP A 28 1.32 -3.17 -3.82
N VAL A 29 0.19 -3.75 -3.40
CA VAL A 29 0.03 -5.20 -3.39
C VAL A 29 -0.97 -5.69 -4.44
N ARG A 30 -1.23 -4.85 -5.47
CA ARG A 30 -2.18 -5.18 -6.54
C ARG A 30 -1.57 -6.15 -7.55
N ASN A 31 -2.40 -6.58 -8.50
CA ASN A 31 -1.98 -7.44 -9.59
C ASN A 31 -1.19 -6.66 -10.65
N ALA A 32 -0.50 -7.37 -11.53
CA ALA A 32 0.37 -6.76 -12.53
C ALA A 32 -0.37 -5.82 -13.47
N ASP A 33 -1.56 -6.18 -13.92
CA ASP A 33 -2.33 -5.34 -14.84
C ASP A 33 -2.74 -4.02 -14.19
N GLU A 34 -3.06 -4.05 -12.91
CA GLU A 34 -3.40 -2.84 -12.16
C GLU A 34 -2.18 -1.95 -11.99
N TRP A 35 -1.05 -2.54 -11.64
CA TRP A 35 0.21 -1.81 -11.46
C TRP A 35 0.65 -1.16 -12.78
N GLU A 36 0.59 -1.91 -13.88
CA GLU A 36 1.01 -1.40 -15.19
C GLU A 36 0.13 -0.27 -15.69
N ALA A 37 -1.17 -0.33 -15.40
CA ALA A 37 -2.11 0.72 -15.81
C ALA A 37 -1.80 2.04 -15.11
N GLY A 38 -1.33 2.00 -13.88
CA GLY A 38 -0.93 3.19 -13.16
C GLY A 38 -0.74 2.94 -11.67
N HIS A 39 0.26 3.60 -11.10
CA HIS A 39 0.63 3.44 -9.70
C HIS A 39 1.16 4.76 -9.14
N ALA A 40 1.27 4.85 -7.83
CA ALA A 40 1.88 6.01 -7.18
C ALA A 40 3.37 6.05 -7.52
N PRO A 41 3.93 7.23 -7.82
CA PRO A 41 5.31 7.33 -8.30
C PRO A 41 6.37 6.75 -7.38
N THR A 42 6.13 6.79 -6.07
CA THR A 42 7.12 6.33 -5.08
C THR A 42 6.85 4.92 -4.60
N ALA A 43 5.82 4.24 -5.13
CA ALA A 43 5.43 2.94 -4.63
C ALA A 43 6.40 1.84 -5.06
N GLN A 44 6.60 0.89 -4.15
CA GLN A 44 7.25 -0.38 -4.43
C GLN A 44 6.14 -1.40 -4.67
N TRP A 45 6.32 -2.30 -5.62
CA TRP A 45 5.29 -3.25 -5.97
C TRP A 45 5.69 -4.67 -5.58
N ILE A 46 4.84 -5.31 -4.76
CA ILE A 46 4.92 -6.73 -4.45
C ILE A 46 3.48 -7.23 -4.42
N PRO A 47 3.04 -8.04 -5.37
CA PRO A 47 1.68 -8.58 -5.35
C PRO A 47 1.41 -9.34 -4.05
N LEU A 48 0.16 -9.28 -3.58
CA LEU A 48 -0.20 -9.88 -2.30
C LEU A 48 0.23 -11.35 -2.20
N GLY A 49 0.07 -12.11 -3.28
CA GLY A 49 0.43 -13.54 -3.27
C GLY A 49 1.93 -13.80 -3.14
N ASP A 50 2.77 -12.80 -3.44
CA ASP A 50 4.23 -12.93 -3.35
C ASP A 50 4.79 -12.33 -2.06
N LEU A 51 3.95 -11.73 -1.24
CA LEU A 51 4.40 -10.89 -0.14
C LEU A 51 5.23 -11.67 0.89
N GLU A 52 4.79 -12.86 1.27
CA GLU A 52 5.50 -13.63 2.27
C GLU A 52 6.92 -13.95 1.83
N GLY A 53 7.07 -14.44 0.60
CA GLY A 53 8.39 -14.79 0.06
C GLY A 53 9.29 -13.59 -0.17
N ALA A 54 8.69 -12.43 -0.43
CA ALA A 54 9.44 -11.21 -0.74
C ALA A 54 9.62 -10.28 0.47
N ARG A 55 9.12 -10.65 1.65
CA ARG A 55 9.12 -9.76 2.81
C ARG A 55 10.51 -9.30 3.23
N PHE A 56 11.53 -10.09 2.91
CA PHE A 56 12.92 -9.74 3.25
C PHE A 56 13.44 -8.55 2.44
N GLN A 57 12.74 -8.14 1.39
CA GLN A 57 13.07 -6.95 0.63
C GLN A 57 12.59 -5.66 1.31
N LEU A 58 11.79 -5.78 2.36
CA LEU A 58 11.22 -4.64 3.05
C LEU A 58 12.02 -4.28 4.31
N PRO A 59 12.23 -3.00 4.57
CA PRO A 59 12.98 -2.58 5.76
C PRO A 59 12.14 -2.75 7.03
N MET A 60 12.78 -3.20 8.10
CA MET A 60 12.11 -3.35 9.41
C MET A 60 12.08 -2.03 10.18
N ASN A 61 12.89 -1.05 9.78
CA ASN A 61 13.04 0.20 10.53
C ASN A 61 12.25 1.36 9.93
N ARG A 62 11.36 1.08 8.99
CA ARG A 62 10.48 2.09 8.38
C ARG A 62 9.07 1.54 8.35
N ARG A 63 8.10 2.44 8.47
CA ARG A 63 6.69 2.08 8.37
C ARG A 63 6.36 1.67 6.94
N ILE A 64 5.60 0.60 6.80
CA ILE A 64 5.10 0.14 5.51
C ILE A 64 3.63 0.57 5.40
N VAL A 65 3.30 1.36 4.38
CA VAL A 65 1.91 1.75 4.11
C VAL A 65 1.45 0.93 2.92
N CYS A 66 0.52 0.02 3.14
CA CYS A 66 0.04 -0.90 2.11
C CYS A 66 -1.11 -0.29 1.34
N VAL A 67 -1.11 -0.47 0.02
CA VAL A 67 -2.17 0.04 -0.83
C VAL A 67 -2.62 -1.02 -1.84
N CYS A 68 -3.94 -1.07 -2.07
CA CYS A 68 -4.51 -1.81 -3.19
C CYS A 68 -5.51 -0.90 -3.89
N ARG A 69 -6.48 -1.45 -4.63
CA ARG A 69 -7.44 -0.60 -5.34
C ARG A 69 -8.35 0.17 -4.39
N SER A 70 -8.94 -0.53 -3.41
CA SER A 70 -9.95 0.06 -2.53
C SER A 70 -9.74 -0.21 -1.03
N GLY A 71 -8.76 -1.02 -0.66
CA GLY A 71 -8.36 -1.21 0.73
C GLY A 71 -8.44 -2.63 1.29
N ALA A 72 -9.15 -3.56 0.63
CA ALA A 72 -9.37 -4.90 1.21
C ALA A 72 -8.12 -5.78 1.17
N ARG A 73 -7.47 -5.87 0.02
CA ARG A 73 -6.25 -6.68 -0.13
C ARG A 73 -5.10 -6.11 0.71
N SER A 74 -5.00 -4.78 0.75
CA SER A 74 -3.93 -4.12 1.50
C SER A 74 -4.16 -4.20 3.01
N ALA A 75 -5.41 -4.30 3.47
CA ALA A 75 -5.68 -4.58 4.88
C ALA A 75 -5.13 -5.95 5.27
N ARG A 76 -5.30 -6.95 4.41
CA ARG A 76 -4.76 -8.29 4.65
C ARG A 76 -3.22 -8.28 4.64
N ALA A 77 -2.63 -7.53 3.72
CA ALA A 77 -1.17 -7.36 3.69
C ALA A 77 -0.68 -6.70 4.98
N THR A 78 -1.39 -5.69 5.47
CA THR A 78 -1.04 -5.00 6.71
C THR A 78 -1.05 -5.96 7.89
N GLU A 79 -2.08 -6.79 8.00
CA GLU A 79 -2.16 -7.79 9.07
C GLU A 79 -0.98 -8.77 9.01
N ALA A 80 -0.67 -9.26 7.81
CA ALA A 80 0.43 -10.20 7.64
C ALA A 80 1.75 -9.57 8.04
N LEU A 81 2.01 -8.36 7.58
CA LEU A 81 3.25 -7.65 7.91
C LEU A 81 3.38 -7.41 9.39
N GLN A 82 2.30 -7.01 10.07
CA GLN A 82 2.32 -6.85 11.52
C GLN A 82 2.65 -8.16 12.21
N GLY A 83 2.08 -9.26 11.73
CA GLY A 83 2.37 -10.59 12.26
C GLY A 83 3.83 -10.99 12.10
N TRP A 84 4.52 -10.45 11.11
CA TRP A 84 5.94 -10.71 10.88
C TRP A 84 6.86 -9.68 11.55
N GLY A 85 6.30 -8.76 12.32
CA GLY A 85 7.08 -7.80 13.11
C GLY A 85 7.32 -6.44 12.45
N PHE A 86 6.68 -6.18 11.30
CA PHE A 86 6.79 -4.86 10.65
C PHE A 86 5.81 -3.87 11.27
N GLU A 87 6.18 -2.60 11.26
CA GLU A 87 5.22 -1.52 11.50
C GLU A 87 4.50 -1.25 10.19
N ALA A 88 3.19 -1.50 10.15
CA ALA A 88 2.44 -1.41 8.91
C ALA A 88 1.08 -0.76 9.12
N ALA A 89 0.59 -0.11 8.07
CA ALA A 89 -0.72 0.53 8.05
C ALA A 89 -1.35 0.35 6.68
N ASN A 90 -2.68 0.44 6.62
CA ASN A 90 -3.44 0.33 5.39
C ASN A 90 -3.81 1.71 4.88
N MET A 91 -3.60 1.98 3.59
CA MET A 91 -4.05 3.24 2.99
C MET A 91 -5.54 3.17 2.72
N THR A 92 -6.30 3.98 3.44
CA THR A 92 -7.76 4.00 3.36
C THR A 92 -8.22 4.35 1.95
N GLY A 93 -9.12 3.57 1.40
CA GLY A 93 -9.70 3.81 0.08
C GLY A 93 -8.79 3.47 -1.08
N GLY A 94 -7.55 3.07 -0.83
CA GLY A 94 -6.62 2.58 -1.83
C GLY A 94 -6.29 3.56 -2.94
N MET A 95 -5.89 3.02 -4.08
CA MET A 95 -5.52 3.84 -5.24
C MET A 95 -6.72 4.63 -5.78
N LYS A 96 -7.93 4.14 -5.56
CA LYS A 96 -9.13 4.88 -5.94
C LYS A 96 -9.17 6.23 -5.20
N ALA A 97 -8.98 6.21 -3.87
CA ALA A 97 -8.94 7.44 -3.07
C ALA A 97 -7.74 8.31 -3.43
N TRP A 98 -6.60 7.69 -3.72
CA TRP A 98 -5.39 8.39 -4.15
C TRP A 98 -5.69 9.24 -5.40
N ALA A 99 -6.27 8.62 -6.43
CA ALA A 99 -6.60 9.31 -7.67
C ALA A 99 -7.67 10.37 -7.47
N GLU A 100 -8.69 10.08 -6.67
CA GLU A 100 -9.77 11.03 -6.36
C GLU A 100 -9.26 12.26 -5.61
N SER A 101 -8.16 12.12 -4.89
CA SER A 101 -7.52 13.22 -4.19
C SER A 101 -6.64 14.07 -5.11
N GLY A 102 -6.57 13.73 -6.37
CA GLY A 102 -5.75 14.47 -7.35
C GLY A 102 -4.26 14.15 -7.27
N LEU A 103 -3.88 13.08 -6.57
CA LEU A 103 -2.47 12.70 -6.44
C LEU A 103 -1.99 11.99 -7.70
N PRO A 104 -0.69 12.09 -8.02
CA PRO A 104 -0.19 11.57 -9.30
C PRO A 104 -0.27 10.06 -9.43
N VAL A 105 -0.73 9.60 -10.59
CA VAL A 105 -0.76 8.18 -10.97
C VAL A 105 0.03 8.09 -12.26
N VAL A 106 1.07 7.26 -12.27
CA VAL A 106 2.00 7.17 -13.39
C VAL A 106 2.18 5.74 -13.84
N ARG A 107 2.62 5.59 -15.09
CA ARG A 107 3.09 4.31 -15.63
C ARG A 107 4.60 4.21 -15.46
N ALA A 108 5.16 3.05 -15.77
CA ALA A 108 6.58 2.78 -15.59
C ALA A 108 7.47 3.77 -16.35
N ASP A 109 7.01 4.29 -17.50
CA ASP A 109 7.76 5.25 -18.29
C ASP A 109 7.56 6.70 -17.84
N GLY A 110 6.81 6.92 -16.75
CA GLY A 110 6.55 8.25 -16.21
C GLY A 110 5.38 8.98 -16.83
N THR A 111 4.73 8.40 -17.86
CA THR A 111 3.54 9.02 -18.45
C THR A 111 2.34 8.86 -17.51
N PRO A 112 1.31 9.70 -17.65
CA PRO A 112 0.12 9.59 -16.80
C PRO A 112 -0.53 8.24 -16.94
N GLY A 113 -0.88 7.63 -15.79
CA GLY A 113 -1.57 6.37 -15.72
C GLY A 113 -2.98 6.54 -15.18
N GLU A 114 -3.65 5.40 -14.99
CA GLU A 114 -4.99 5.40 -14.44
C GLU A 114 -5.18 4.22 -13.49
N VAL A 115 -6.17 4.33 -12.61
CA VAL A 115 -6.53 3.26 -11.68
C VAL A 115 -7.66 2.46 -12.34
N ILE A 116 -7.36 1.20 -12.67
CA ILE A 116 -8.37 0.33 -13.28
C ILE A 116 -9.05 -0.55 -12.25
#